data_3a0ee673cba5f180fe7f8e972a148ff3
#
_entry.id   3a0ee673cba5f180fe7f8e972a148ff3
#
_cell.length_a   1.000
_cell.length_b   1.000
_cell.length_c   1.000
_cell.angle_alpha   90.00
_cell.angle_beta   90.00
_cell.angle_gamma   90.00
#
_symmetry.space_group_name_H-M   'P 1'
#
loop_
_entity.id
_entity.type
_entity.pdbx_description
1 polymer ?
#
loop_
_entity_poly.entity_id
_entity_poly.type
_entity_poly.pdbx_seq_one_letter_code
_entity_poly.pdbx_strand_id
1 'polypeptide(L)'
;MNKNEDNLGEELYMLLAEMLNRRVNRSVQDSVRGEYGTLHYLTYIKNGESAGELSKYLHIVPGRMTDILSSLEYKGYIVRERDKKDRRRVVVNITKDGITEEKKRRDSIRKEYQGLLKKLGRKDTLELIRLLKIMLSYEGDL
;
A
#
# COMPACT_ATOMS: atom_id res chain seq x y z
N MET A 1 -31.10 -14.39 -12.33
CA MET A 1 -30.59 -13.14 -11.71
C MET A 1 -31.51 -11.98 -12.05
N ASN A 2 -31.82 -11.16 -11.09
CA ASN A 2 -32.72 -10.03 -11.29
C ASN A 2 -31.97 -8.94 -12.12
N LYS A 3 -32.65 -8.29 -13.08
CA LYS A 3 -32.11 -7.21 -13.91
C LYS A 3 -31.45 -6.09 -13.09
N ASN A 4 -31.88 -5.92 -11.82
CA ASN A 4 -31.28 -4.97 -10.88
C ASN A 4 -29.90 -5.41 -10.37
N GLU A 5 -29.64 -6.70 -10.22
CA GLU A 5 -28.34 -7.21 -9.74
C GLU A 5 -27.25 -7.08 -10.80
N ASP A 6 -27.57 -7.34 -12.06
CA ASP A 6 -26.65 -7.13 -13.17
C ASP A 6 -26.25 -5.66 -13.28
N ASN A 7 -27.20 -4.75 -13.13
CA ASN A 7 -26.95 -3.31 -13.16
C ASN A 7 -26.11 -2.85 -11.96
N LEU A 8 -26.33 -3.42 -10.77
CA LEU A 8 -25.54 -3.11 -9.57
C LEU A 8 -24.09 -3.57 -9.71
N GLY A 9 -23.85 -4.75 -10.26
CA GLY A 9 -22.50 -5.25 -10.54
C GLY A 9 -21.76 -4.36 -11.54
N GLU A 10 -22.42 -3.94 -12.61
CA GLU A 10 -21.85 -3.03 -13.60
C GLU A 10 -21.53 -1.65 -12.99
N GLU A 11 -22.48 -1.09 -12.25
CA GLU A 11 -22.28 0.20 -11.57
C GLU A 11 -21.11 0.16 -10.59
N LEU A 12 -21.03 -0.89 -9.77
CA LEU A 12 -19.91 -1.11 -8.85
C LEU A 12 -18.58 -1.18 -9.60
N TYR A 13 -18.51 -1.96 -10.69
CA TYR A 13 -17.33 -2.04 -11.53
C TYR A 13 -16.90 -0.68 -12.07
N MET A 14 -17.83 0.08 -12.62
CA MET A 14 -17.54 1.40 -13.19
C MET A 14 -17.00 2.37 -12.14
N LEU A 15 -17.56 2.37 -10.94
CA LEU A 15 -17.10 3.24 -9.84
C LEU A 15 -15.71 2.85 -9.35
N LEU A 16 -15.44 1.55 -9.19
CA LEU A 16 -14.11 1.07 -8.81
C LEU A 16 -13.07 1.37 -9.90
N ALA A 17 -13.43 1.18 -11.17
CA ALA A 17 -12.56 1.52 -12.31
C ALA A 17 -12.25 3.02 -12.35
N GLU A 18 -13.23 3.87 -12.11
CA GLU A 18 -13.01 5.32 -12.04
C GLU A 18 -12.08 5.71 -10.90
N MET A 19 -12.25 5.10 -9.73
CA MET A 19 -11.33 5.32 -8.59
C MET A 19 -9.90 4.94 -8.93
N LEU A 20 -9.69 3.80 -9.60
CA LEU A 20 -8.37 3.35 -10.04
C LEU A 20 -7.77 4.31 -11.07
N ASN A 21 -8.55 4.75 -12.06
CA ASN A 21 -8.09 5.70 -13.08
C ASN A 21 -7.64 7.04 -12.48
N ARG A 22 -8.38 7.57 -11.54
CA ARG A 22 -8.00 8.80 -10.85
C ARG A 22 -6.67 8.67 -10.11
N ARG A 23 -6.37 7.46 -9.62
CA ARG A 23 -5.10 7.16 -8.96
C ARG A 23 -3.94 6.99 -9.94
N VAL A 24 -4.17 6.35 -11.09
CA VAL A 24 -3.13 6.08 -12.10
C VAL A 24 -2.64 7.38 -12.76
N ASN A 25 -3.49 8.37 -12.92
CA ASN A 25 -3.10 9.68 -13.42
C ASN A 25 -2.16 10.47 -12.48
N ARG A 26 -1.84 9.91 -11.32
CA ARG A 26 -0.88 10.45 -10.37
C ARG A 26 0.37 9.56 -10.32
N SER A 27 1.05 9.40 -11.44
CA SER A 27 2.24 8.52 -11.58
C SER A 27 3.34 8.80 -10.55
N VAL A 28 3.45 10.04 -10.09
CA VAL A 28 4.37 10.43 -9.01
C VAL A 28 3.93 9.85 -7.64
N GLN A 29 2.64 9.68 -7.42
CA GLN A 29 2.13 9.11 -6.16
C GLN A 29 2.30 7.60 -6.08
N ASP A 30 2.45 6.91 -7.19
CA ASP A 30 2.67 5.47 -7.22
C ASP A 30 4.04 5.09 -6.65
N SER A 31 5.09 5.88 -6.94
CA SER A 31 6.41 5.72 -6.34
C SER A 31 6.36 5.98 -4.84
N VAL A 32 5.66 7.03 -4.42
CA VAL A 32 5.48 7.39 -3.01
C VAL A 32 4.71 6.32 -2.23
N ARG A 33 3.72 5.68 -2.84
CA ARG A 33 2.96 4.60 -2.21
C ARG A 33 3.75 3.33 -2.06
N GLY A 34 4.53 2.98 -3.06
CA GLY A 34 5.44 1.84 -2.98
C GLY A 34 6.48 2.05 -1.90
N GLU A 35 7.06 3.23 -1.81
CA GLU A 35 7.98 3.61 -0.75
C GLU A 35 7.31 3.60 0.63
N TYR A 36 6.14 4.21 0.75
CA TYR A 36 5.39 4.21 2.02
C TYR A 36 5.00 2.80 2.44
N GLY A 37 4.44 2.01 1.53
CA GLY A 37 4.08 0.62 1.80
C GLY A 37 5.27 -0.22 2.27
N THR A 38 6.43 -0.01 1.69
CA THR A 38 7.68 -0.67 2.10
C THR A 38 8.10 -0.25 3.50
N LEU A 39 8.13 1.04 3.79
CA LEU A 39 8.47 1.54 5.13
C LEU A 39 7.47 1.09 6.18
N HIS A 40 6.19 1.08 5.84
CA HIS A 40 5.12 0.59 6.71
C HIS A 40 5.27 -0.89 7.03
N TYR A 41 5.54 -1.71 6.02
CA TYR A 41 5.80 -3.14 6.20
C TYR A 41 6.96 -3.40 7.16
N LEU A 42 8.09 -2.75 6.91
CA LEU A 42 9.29 -2.91 7.74
C LEU A 42 9.11 -2.41 9.17
N THR A 43 8.21 -1.44 9.37
CA THR A 43 7.91 -0.91 10.70
C THR A 43 6.97 -1.81 11.49
N TYR A 44 5.90 -2.32 10.86
CA TYR A 44 4.78 -2.96 11.60
C TYR A 44 4.63 -4.45 11.35
N ILE A 45 5.17 -4.99 10.27
CA ILE A 45 4.98 -6.39 9.92
C ILE A 45 6.26 -7.18 10.18
N LYS A 46 7.33 -6.87 9.44
CA LYS A 46 8.61 -7.54 9.62
C LYS A 46 9.76 -6.68 9.10
N ASN A 47 10.66 -6.30 9.98
CA ASN A 47 11.95 -5.73 9.60
C ASN A 47 12.93 -6.84 9.18
N GLY A 48 13.88 -6.54 8.33
CA GLY A 48 14.83 -7.53 7.85
C GLY A 48 14.23 -8.49 6.83
N GLU A 49 13.34 -7.99 5.99
CA GLU A 49 12.66 -8.79 4.96
C GLU A 49 13.44 -8.74 3.64
N SER A 50 13.32 -9.80 2.83
CA SER A 50 13.90 -9.83 1.49
C SER A 50 13.09 -9.02 0.48
N ALA A 51 13.75 -8.54 -0.58
CA ALA A 51 13.07 -7.83 -1.67
C ALA A 51 11.98 -8.69 -2.32
N GLY A 52 12.21 -9.98 -2.47
CA GLY A 52 11.22 -10.91 -3.04
C GLY A 52 9.94 -11.02 -2.22
N GLU A 53 10.07 -11.11 -0.91
CA GLU A 53 8.90 -11.17 -0.01
C GLU A 53 8.17 -9.82 0.04
N LEU A 54 8.89 -8.71 0.01
CA LEU A 54 8.28 -7.38 -0.11
C LEU A 54 7.47 -7.23 -1.41
N SER A 55 8.02 -7.69 -2.53
CA SER A 55 7.34 -7.69 -3.83
C SER A 55 6.02 -8.48 -3.78
N LYS A 56 6.05 -9.68 -3.19
CA LYS A 56 4.87 -10.52 -3.04
C LYS A 56 3.80 -9.88 -2.18
N TYR A 57 4.17 -9.42 -1.01
CA TYR A 57 3.22 -8.84 -0.06
C TYR A 57 2.58 -7.56 -0.58
N LEU A 58 3.38 -6.70 -1.19
CA LEU A 58 2.92 -5.39 -1.69
C LEU A 58 2.33 -5.46 -3.09
N HIS A 59 2.35 -6.63 -3.74
CA HIS A 59 1.91 -6.81 -5.13
C HIS A 59 2.60 -5.84 -6.09
N ILE A 60 3.92 -5.71 -5.93
CA ILE A 60 4.78 -4.87 -6.76
C ILE A 60 5.72 -5.78 -7.55
N VAL A 61 5.82 -5.55 -8.86
CA VAL A 61 6.74 -6.33 -9.71
C VAL A 61 8.20 -6.14 -9.27
N PRO A 62 9.07 -7.18 -9.36
CA PRO A 62 10.43 -7.13 -8.82
C PRO A 62 11.28 -5.97 -9.33
N GLY A 63 11.19 -5.61 -10.62
CA GLY A 63 11.93 -4.49 -11.18
C GLY A 63 11.59 -3.16 -10.53
N ARG A 64 10.32 -2.92 -10.28
CA ARG A 64 9.84 -1.73 -9.58
C ARG A 64 10.24 -1.73 -8.11
N MET A 65 10.19 -2.89 -7.45
CA MET A 65 10.64 -3.02 -6.07
C MET A 65 12.13 -2.65 -5.95
N THR A 66 12.95 -3.08 -6.91
CA THR A 66 14.37 -2.70 -6.97
C THR A 66 14.54 -1.18 -7.01
N ASP A 67 13.76 -0.48 -7.82
CA ASP A 67 13.80 0.99 -7.93
C ASP A 67 13.37 1.66 -6.62
N ILE A 68 12.30 1.14 -5.99
CA ILE A 68 11.80 1.63 -4.71
C ILE A 68 12.88 1.49 -3.63
N LEU A 69 13.49 0.31 -3.52
CA LEU A 69 14.52 0.05 -2.51
C LEU A 69 15.77 0.90 -2.76
N SER A 70 16.18 1.10 -4.00
CA SER A 70 17.31 1.97 -4.34
C SER A 70 17.04 3.43 -3.95
N SER A 71 15.83 3.92 -4.20
CA SER A 71 15.40 5.26 -3.79
C SER A 71 15.41 5.43 -2.27
N LEU A 72 14.83 4.46 -1.55
CA LEU A 72 14.78 4.49 -0.09
C LEU A 72 16.18 4.41 0.54
N GLU A 73 17.06 3.59 -0.02
CA GLU A 73 18.45 3.48 0.44
C GLU A 73 19.23 4.78 0.19
N TYR A 74 19.06 5.38 -0.98
CA TYR A 74 19.66 6.67 -1.31
C TYR A 74 19.22 7.78 -0.35
N LYS A 75 17.96 7.78 0.07
CA LYS A 75 17.40 8.73 1.05
C LYS A 75 17.83 8.43 2.49
N GLY A 76 18.45 7.29 2.75
CA GLY A 76 18.89 6.90 4.08
C GLY A 76 17.78 6.31 4.95
N TYR A 77 16.67 5.85 4.35
CA TYR A 77 15.53 5.30 5.09
C TYR A 77 15.59 3.79 5.29
N ILE A 78 16.38 3.11 4.47
CA ILE A 78 16.67 1.68 4.61
C ILE A 78 18.16 1.42 4.38
N VAL A 79 18.59 0.23 4.83
CA VAL A 79 19.88 -0.35 4.47
C VAL A 79 19.63 -1.78 3.99
N ARG A 80 20.40 -2.21 2.99
CA ARG A 80 20.41 -3.60 2.53
C ARG A 80 21.64 -4.28 3.12
N GLU A 81 21.42 -5.39 3.80
CA GLU A 81 22.45 -6.13 4.51
C GLU A 81 22.33 -7.61 4.21
N ARG A 82 23.44 -8.34 4.33
CA ARG A 82 23.38 -9.80 4.32
C ARG A 82 22.80 -10.29 5.63
N ASP A 83 21.89 -11.29 5.53
CA ASP A 83 21.29 -11.92 6.71
C ASP A 83 22.40 -12.50 7.60
N LYS A 84 22.31 -12.24 8.89
CA LYS A 84 23.26 -12.77 9.89
C LYS A 84 23.22 -14.29 9.99
N LYS A 85 22.06 -14.90 9.75
CA LYS A 85 21.84 -16.35 9.82
C LYS A 85 22.13 -17.06 8.51
N ASP A 86 21.82 -16.43 7.36
CA ASP A 86 22.09 -16.94 6.03
C ASP A 86 22.70 -15.83 5.15
N ARG A 87 24.01 -15.81 5.04
CA ARG A 87 24.74 -14.78 4.31
C ARG A 87 24.51 -14.77 2.81
N ARG A 88 23.87 -15.77 2.26
CA ARG A 88 23.43 -15.80 0.86
C ARG A 88 22.20 -14.94 0.60
N ARG A 89 21.49 -14.60 1.66
CA ARG A 89 20.26 -13.81 1.63
C ARG A 89 20.56 -12.34 1.95
N VAL A 90 20.03 -11.43 1.10
CA VAL A 90 20.06 -9.99 1.36
C VAL A 90 18.73 -9.59 1.97
N VAL A 91 18.76 -8.91 3.07
CA VAL A 91 17.60 -8.41 3.79
C VAL A 91 17.59 -6.88 3.84
N VAL A 92 16.40 -6.33 3.93
CA VAL A 92 16.13 -4.90 3.99
C VAL A 92 15.78 -4.52 5.42
N ASN A 93 16.56 -3.63 6.01
CA ASN A 93 16.31 -3.10 7.36
C ASN A 93 15.96 -1.62 7.29
N ILE A 94 14.94 -1.22 8.03
CA ILE A 94 14.58 0.18 8.17
C ILE A 94 15.54 0.89 9.13
N THR A 95 15.89 2.14 8.82
CA THR A 95 16.71 3.00 9.69
C THR A 95 15.84 3.82 10.64
N LYS A 96 16.45 4.49 11.61
CA LYS A 96 15.74 5.46 12.46
C LYS A 96 15.06 6.55 11.64
N ASP A 97 15.77 7.06 10.63
CA ASP A 97 15.21 8.07 9.71
C ASP A 97 14.05 7.51 8.89
N GLY A 98 14.12 6.24 8.52
CA GLY A 98 13.02 5.55 7.83
C GLY A 98 11.77 5.42 8.71
N ILE A 99 11.93 5.10 9.98
CA ILE A 99 10.81 5.04 10.96
C ILE A 99 10.17 6.43 11.12
N THR A 100 10.98 7.47 11.24
CA THR A 100 10.50 8.85 11.32
C THR A 100 9.76 9.26 10.05
N GLU A 101 10.28 8.92 8.88
CA GLU A 101 9.65 9.22 7.59
C GLU A 101 8.33 8.45 7.41
N GLU A 102 8.26 7.19 7.83
CA GLU A 102 7.00 6.42 7.81
C GLU A 102 5.93 7.13 8.62
N LYS A 103 6.24 7.54 9.84
CA LYS A 103 5.30 8.26 10.72
C LYS A 103 4.83 9.55 10.08
N LYS A 104 5.74 10.32 9.50
CA LYS A 104 5.43 11.59 8.83
C LYS A 104 4.47 11.37 7.65
N ARG A 105 4.73 10.37 6.82
CA ARG A 105 3.88 10.04 5.67
C ARG A 105 2.50 9.54 6.12
N ARG A 106 2.45 8.73 7.17
CA ARG A 106 1.20 8.24 7.77
C ARG A 106 0.34 9.40 8.29
N ASP A 107 0.94 10.36 8.98
CA ASP A 107 0.25 11.55 9.45
C ASP A 107 -0.29 12.40 8.29
N SER A 108 0.45 12.52 7.19
CA SER A 108 0.00 13.19 5.96
C SER A 108 -1.20 12.48 5.32
N ILE A 109 -1.16 11.16 5.23
CA ILE A 109 -2.29 10.36 4.73
C ILE A 109 -3.52 10.54 5.61
N ARG A 110 -3.34 10.52 6.92
CA ARG A 110 -4.44 10.76 7.87
C ARG A 110 -5.11 12.09 7.62
N LYS A 111 -4.34 13.16 7.42
CA LYS A 111 -4.86 14.50 7.11
C LYS A 111 -5.60 14.54 5.77
N GLU A 112 -5.06 13.88 4.76
CA GLU A 112 -5.68 13.79 3.43
C GLU A 112 -7.07 13.14 3.51
N TYR A 113 -7.19 12.07 4.30
CA TYR A 113 -8.45 11.35 4.46
C TYR A 113 -9.44 12.02 5.42
N GLN A 114 -9.03 13.02 6.19
CA GLN A 114 -9.96 13.78 7.03
C GLN A 114 -11.05 14.49 6.21
N GLY A 115 -10.73 14.99 5.02
CA GLY A 115 -11.71 15.60 4.13
C GLY A 115 -12.78 14.61 3.67
N LEU A 116 -12.37 13.40 3.31
CA LEU A 116 -13.29 12.33 2.93
C LEU A 116 -14.15 11.90 4.12
N LEU A 117 -13.55 11.75 5.30
CA LEU A 117 -14.28 11.42 6.54
C LEU A 117 -15.36 12.46 6.86
N LYS A 118 -15.05 13.73 6.71
CA LYS A 118 -16.04 14.82 6.90
C LYS A 118 -17.19 14.73 5.91
N LYS A 119 -16.89 14.41 4.65
CA LYS A 119 -17.91 14.29 3.60
C LYS A 119 -18.84 13.10 3.81
N LEU A 120 -18.29 11.95 4.19
CA LEU A 120 -19.07 10.75 4.46
C LEU A 120 -19.79 10.79 5.81
N GLY A 121 -19.15 11.38 6.82
CA GLY A 121 -19.57 11.26 8.20
C GLY A 121 -19.12 9.94 8.84
N ARG A 122 -19.16 9.90 10.17
CA ARG A 122 -18.67 8.74 10.94
C ARG A 122 -19.41 7.44 10.59
N LYS A 123 -20.73 7.48 10.54
CA LYS A 123 -21.58 6.31 10.29
C LYS A 123 -21.25 5.67 8.95
N ASP A 124 -21.26 6.45 7.87
CA ASP A 124 -20.99 5.94 6.53
C ASP A 124 -19.52 5.53 6.35
N THR A 125 -18.60 6.20 7.02
CA THR A 125 -17.19 5.79 7.01
C THR A 125 -17.01 4.42 7.64
N LEU A 126 -17.62 4.16 8.79
CA LEU A 126 -17.56 2.86 9.45
C LEU A 126 -18.20 1.76 8.59
N GLU A 127 -19.32 2.08 7.95
CA GLU A 127 -20.00 1.14 7.03
C GLU A 127 -19.14 0.86 5.80
N LEU A 128 -18.50 1.86 5.21
CA LEU A 128 -17.57 1.67 4.09
C LEU A 128 -16.38 0.79 4.49
N ILE A 129 -15.81 1.02 5.66
CA ILE A 129 -14.72 0.18 6.18
C ILE A 129 -15.18 -1.27 6.32
N ARG A 130 -16.37 -1.50 6.85
CA ARG A 130 -16.96 -2.84 6.99
C ARG A 130 -17.10 -3.52 5.63
N LEU A 131 -17.64 -2.81 4.64
CA LEU A 131 -17.85 -3.32 3.30
C LEU A 131 -16.53 -3.62 2.58
N LEU A 132 -15.55 -2.75 2.70
CA LEU A 132 -14.20 -2.96 2.14
C LEU A 132 -13.52 -4.20 2.74
N LYS A 133 -13.68 -4.45 4.04
CA LYS A 133 -13.17 -5.68 4.68
C LYS A 133 -13.82 -6.94 4.11
N ILE A 134 -15.13 -6.89 3.85
CA ILE A 134 -15.84 -7.99 3.19
C ILE A 134 -15.29 -8.21 1.77
N MET A 135 -15.12 -7.14 1.00
CA MET A 135 -14.55 -7.23 -0.35
C MET A 135 -13.14 -7.85 -0.35
N LEU A 136 -12.30 -7.45 0.60
CA LEU A 136 -10.93 -7.98 0.73
C LEU A 136 -10.90 -9.46 1.15
N SER A 137 -11.96 -9.97 1.77
CA SER A 137 -12.08 -11.40 2.11
C SER A 137 -12.62 -12.25 0.96
N TYR A 138 -13.02 -11.64 -0.14
CA TYR A 138 -13.50 -12.34 -1.32
C TYR A 138 -12.35 -13.01 -2.07
N GLU A 139 -12.42 -14.32 -2.25
CA GLU A 139 -11.36 -15.13 -2.87
C GLU A 139 -11.49 -15.24 -4.40
N GLY A 140 -12.45 -14.55 -5.00
CA GLY A 140 -12.62 -14.50 -6.45
C GLY A 140 -11.73 -13.45 -7.11
N ASP A 141 -11.50 -13.63 -8.41
CA ASP A 141 -10.83 -12.61 -9.23
C ASP A 141 -11.79 -11.43 -9.48
N LEU A 142 -11.41 -10.26 -9.03
CA LEU A 142 -12.12 -9.01 -9.32
C LEU A 142 -11.61 -8.38 -10.61
#